data_eaabc6752d5cd0d3915f09d25a241fb1
#
_entry.id   eaabc6752d5cd0d3915f09d25a241fb1
#
_cell.length_a   1.000
_cell.length_b   1.000
_cell.length_c   1.000
_cell.angle_alpha   90.00
_cell.angle_beta   90.00
_cell.angle_gamma   90.00
#
_symmetry.space_group_name_H-M   'P 1'
#
loop_
_entity.id
_entity.type
_entity.pdbx_description
1 polymer ?
#
loop_
_entity_poly.entity_id
_entity_poly.type
_entity_poly.pdbx_seq_one_letter_code
_entity_poly.pdbx_strand_id
1 'polypeptide(L)'
;MWASDSVFYQIYPFGACGAPFENDHVLVNRIHKLEEFIPHLKKLKIDCIMLNPIFESRTHGYDTTDFKTLDTRLGTNEDLKEVIEKFHNKNIKIILDAVFNHVGRDFFAFQDVLEKKWDSPYKDWFYIDFNGNNHYDDGFWYQDWEGN
;
A
#
# COMPACT_ATOMS: atom_id res chain seq x y z
N MET A 1 8.21 7.49 -25.30
CA MET A 1 8.07 7.60 -23.81
C MET A 1 8.75 6.35 -23.24
N TRP A 2 9.57 6.45 -22.20
CA TRP A 2 10.33 5.28 -21.70
C TRP A 2 9.50 4.03 -21.44
N ALA A 3 8.27 4.22 -20.94
CA ALA A 3 7.36 3.11 -20.61
C ALA A 3 6.84 2.35 -21.83
N SER A 4 6.73 3.01 -23.01
CA SER A 4 6.21 2.37 -24.22
C SER A 4 7.12 1.27 -24.77
N ASP A 5 8.40 1.34 -24.45
CA ASP A 5 9.44 0.43 -24.95
C ASP A 5 9.96 -0.50 -23.85
N SER A 6 9.32 -0.48 -22.67
CA SER A 6 9.75 -1.23 -21.49
C SER A 6 8.95 -2.51 -21.28
N VAL A 7 9.61 -3.55 -20.80
CA VAL A 7 9.00 -4.79 -20.34
C VAL A 7 8.81 -4.71 -18.83
N PHE A 8 7.57 -4.89 -18.38
CA PHE A 8 7.19 -4.81 -16.97
C PHE A 8 7.04 -6.18 -16.34
N TYR A 9 7.38 -6.29 -15.07
CA TYR A 9 7.14 -7.47 -14.25
C TYR A 9 6.48 -7.05 -12.95
N GLN A 10 5.33 -7.61 -12.64
CA GLN A 10 4.56 -7.29 -11.44
C GLN A 10 4.91 -8.26 -10.32
N ILE A 11 5.07 -7.73 -9.11
CA ILE A 11 5.34 -8.52 -7.89
C ILE A 11 4.37 -8.06 -6.81
N TYR A 12 3.76 -9.01 -6.11
CA TYR A 12 3.02 -8.78 -4.87
C TYR A 12 3.95 -9.00 -3.68
N PRO A 13 4.47 -7.93 -3.04
CA PRO A 13 5.57 -8.04 -2.08
C PRO A 13 5.22 -8.82 -0.82
N PHE A 14 4.01 -8.68 -0.26
CA PHE A 14 3.62 -9.44 0.93
C PHE A 14 3.74 -10.95 0.68
N GLY A 15 3.18 -11.45 -0.42
CA GLY A 15 3.28 -12.85 -0.79
C GLY A 15 4.70 -13.27 -1.13
N ALA A 16 5.39 -12.50 -2.00
CA ALA A 16 6.75 -12.82 -2.44
C ALA A 16 7.78 -12.82 -1.30
N CYS A 17 7.60 -11.94 -0.31
CA CYS A 17 8.49 -11.84 0.84
C CYS A 17 8.06 -12.71 2.04
N GLY A 18 6.90 -13.37 1.95
CA GLY A 18 6.38 -14.23 3.03
C GLY A 18 5.96 -13.44 4.27
N ALA A 19 5.32 -12.28 4.07
CA ALA A 19 4.71 -11.52 5.14
C ALA A 19 3.38 -12.15 5.57
N PRO A 20 2.97 -12.04 6.85
CA PRO A 20 1.66 -12.50 7.29
C PRO A 20 0.55 -11.70 6.61
N PHE A 21 -0.64 -12.30 6.45
CA PHE A 21 -1.78 -11.64 5.82
C PHE A 21 -2.29 -10.49 6.71
N GLU A 22 -2.57 -10.78 7.98
CA GLU A 22 -2.94 -9.77 8.97
C GLU A 22 -1.71 -8.99 9.42
N ASN A 23 -1.84 -7.68 9.62
CA ASN A 23 -0.76 -6.88 10.15
C ASN A 23 -0.60 -7.16 11.65
N ASP A 24 0.51 -7.77 12.00
CA ASP A 24 0.90 -8.08 13.38
C ASP A 24 1.70 -6.94 14.03
N HIS A 25 1.95 -5.85 13.29
CA HIS A 25 2.77 -4.70 13.69
C HIS A 25 4.19 -5.08 14.14
N VAL A 26 4.69 -6.23 13.72
CA VAL A 26 6.05 -6.68 14.01
C VAL A 26 6.97 -6.26 12.87
N LEU A 27 7.93 -5.40 13.21
CA LEU A 27 8.91 -4.93 12.22
C LEU A 27 9.87 -6.07 11.84
N VAL A 28 9.83 -6.44 10.56
CA VAL A 28 10.74 -7.45 9.99
C VAL A 28 11.16 -7.04 8.58
N ASN A 29 12.44 -6.90 8.33
CA ASN A 29 13.04 -6.44 7.07
C ASN A 29 12.91 -7.46 5.94
N ARG A 30 11.66 -7.84 5.59
CA ARG A 30 11.38 -8.83 4.55
C ARG A 30 11.57 -8.31 3.13
N ILE A 31 11.48 -6.97 2.93
CA ILE A 31 11.51 -6.34 1.60
C ILE A 31 12.81 -6.68 0.83
N HIS A 32 13.92 -6.93 1.53
CA HIS A 32 15.20 -7.34 0.93
C HIS A 32 15.12 -8.66 0.16
N LYS A 33 14.13 -9.51 0.41
CA LYS A 33 13.92 -10.73 -0.39
C LYS A 33 13.60 -10.43 -1.86
N LEU A 34 13.12 -9.23 -2.18
CA LEU A 34 12.92 -8.82 -3.57
C LEU A 34 14.20 -8.81 -4.36
N GLU A 35 15.36 -8.63 -3.73
CA GLU A 35 16.66 -8.64 -4.39
C GLU A 35 16.98 -10.00 -5.02
N GLU A 36 16.45 -11.09 -4.48
CA GLU A 36 16.62 -12.45 -5.00
C GLU A 36 16.01 -12.61 -6.41
N PHE A 37 15.06 -11.75 -6.78
CA PHE A 37 14.47 -11.73 -8.11
C PHE A 37 15.38 -11.10 -9.18
N ILE A 38 16.37 -10.27 -8.81
CA ILE A 38 17.19 -9.52 -9.75
C ILE A 38 17.83 -10.41 -10.84
N PRO A 39 18.46 -11.56 -10.53
CA PRO A 39 19.04 -12.44 -11.56
C PRO A 39 18.00 -12.95 -12.55
N HIS A 40 16.80 -13.31 -12.06
CA HIS A 40 15.68 -13.77 -12.89
C HIS A 40 15.18 -12.65 -13.82
N LEU A 41 14.95 -11.46 -13.27
CA LEU A 41 14.49 -10.30 -14.02
C LEU A 41 15.50 -9.89 -15.12
N LYS A 42 16.78 -9.93 -14.82
CA LYS A 42 17.84 -9.66 -15.81
C LYS A 42 17.84 -10.71 -16.93
N LYS A 43 17.65 -12.00 -16.61
CA LYS A 43 17.55 -13.07 -17.60
C LYS A 43 16.34 -12.86 -18.53
N LEU A 44 15.22 -12.35 -17.99
CA LEU A 44 14.02 -12.03 -18.75
C LEU A 44 14.09 -10.68 -19.46
N LYS A 45 15.16 -9.89 -19.27
CA LYS A 45 15.33 -8.53 -19.80
C LYS A 45 14.22 -7.58 -19.37
N ILE A 46 13.82 -7.67 -18.09
CA ILE A 46 12.83 -6.76 -17.50
C ILE A 46 13.46 -5.38 -17.29
N ASP A 47 12.76 -4.34 -17.70
CA ASP A 47 13.19 -2.94 -17.55
C ASP A 47 12.59 -2.28 -16.31
N CYS A 48 11.44 -2.77 -15.84
CA CYS A 48 10.71 -2.17 -14.74
C CYS A 48 9.94 -3.23 -13.96
N ILE A 49 10.00 -3.16 -12.64
CA ILE A 49 9.07 -3.89 -11.78
C ILE A 49 7.95 -2.96 -11.29
N MET A 50 6.73 -3.49 -11.24
CA MET A 50 5.60 -2.85 -10.58
C MET A 50 5.30 -3.62 -9.29
N LEU A 51 5.44 -2.96 -8.17
CA LEU A 51 5.12 -3.52 -6.86
C LEU A 51 3.66 -3.22 -6.53
N ASN A 52 2.85 -4.25 -6.27
CA ASN A 52 1.56 -4.08 -5.62
C ASN A 52 1.72 -3.31 -4.31
N PRO A 53 0.63 -2.79 -3.71
CA PRO A 53 0.75 -1.89 -2.56
C PRO A 53 1.68 -2.41 -1.47
N ILE A 54 2.53 -1.52 -0.96
CA ILE A 54 3.56 -1.81 0.05
C ILE A 54 3.48 -0.90 1.27
N PHE A 55 2.55 0.06 1.23
CA PHE A 55 2.38 1.01 2.33
C PHE A 55 1.67 0.36 3.51
N GLU A 56 1.81 0.95 4.70
CA GLU A 56 1.21 0.44 5.93
C GLU A 56 -0.28 0.17 5.73
N SER A 57 -0.72 -1.04 6.07
CA SER A 57 -2.06 -1.54 5.78
C SER A 57 -2.52 -2.53 6.85
N ARG A 58 -3.82 -2.84 6.90
CA ARG A 58 -4.35 -3.83 7.84
C ARG A 58 -4.07 -5.26 7.40
N THR A 59 -4.22 -5.53 6.08
CA THR A 59 -4.13 -6.89 5.54
C THR A 59 -3.29 -6.93 4.26
N HIS A 60 -3.91 -6.94 3.12
CA HIS A 60 -3.33 -7.23 1.81
C HIS A 60 -2.64 -6.05 1.11
N GLY A 61 -2.53 -4.89 1.74
CA GLY A 61 -1.92 -3.70 1.16
C GLY A 61 -2.91 -2.73 0.49
N TYR A 62 -4.07 -3.20 0.03
CA TYR A 62 -5.08 -2.35 -0.59
C TYR A 62 -5.96 -1.62 0.43
N ASP A 63 -5.89 -1.96 1.70
CA ASP A 63 -6.54 -1.32 2.84
C ASP A 63 -5.55 -0.41 3.60
N THR A 64 -4.94 0.50 2.87
CA THR A 64 -3.85 1.38 3.34
C THR A 64 -4.28 2.25 4.52
N THR A 65 -3.44 2.29 5.54
CA THR A 65 -3.64 3.09 6.76
C THR A 65 -2.63 4.25 6.88
N ASP A 66 -1.47 4.14 6.24
CA ASP A 66 -0.50 5.23 6.10
C ASP A 66 0.22 5.14 4.75
N PHE A 67 0.10 6.17 3.91
CA PHE A 67 0.76 6.26 2.60
C PHE A 67 2.22 6.73 2.65
N LYS A 68 2.77 7.02 3.82
CA LYS A 68 4.12 7.59 3.98
C LYS A 68 5.13 6.60 4.51
N THR A 69 4.66 5.48 5.05
CA THR A 69 5.50 4.44 5.65
C THR A 69 5.38 3.12 4.90
N LEU A 70 6.52 2.45 4.74
CA LEU A 70 6.54 1.05 4.34
C LEU A 70 5.84 0.23 5.41
N ASP A 71 5.04 -0.75 4.99
CA ASP A 71 4.39 -1.66 5.92
C ASP A 71 5.41 -2.37 6.83
N THR A 72 5.15 -2.35 8.13
CA THR A 72 6.04 -2.90 9.15
C THR A 72 6.38 -4.37 8.94
N ARG A 73 5.48 -5.12 8.33
CA ARG A 73 5.72 -6.53 7.94
C ARG A 73 6.77 -6.68 6.84
N LEU A 74 7.06 -5.61 6.09
CA LEU A 74 8.04 -5.60 5.00
C LEU A 74 9.37 -4.96 5.41
N GLY A 75 9.36 -3.97 6.31
CA GLY A 75 10.56 -3.28 6.77
C GLY A 75 10.36 -1.81 7.07
N THR A 76 11.43 -1.04 6.93
CA THR A 76 11.45 0.41 7.10
C THR A 76 11.53 1.13 5.75
N ASN A 77 11.30 2.45 5.76
CA ASN A 77 11.52 3.29 4.57
C ASN A 77 12.98 3.26 4.11
N GLU A 78 13.91 3.11 5.04
CA GLU A 78 15.35 2.97 4.74
C GLU A 78 15.62 1.66 4.01
N ASP A 79 15.05 0.54 4.47
CA ASP A 79 15.16 -0.77 3.78
C ASP A 79 14.60 -0.67 2.35
N LEU A 80 13.44 -0.03 2.17
CA LEU A 80 12.85 0.18 0.84
C LEU A 80 13.79 0.99 -0.05
N LYS A 81 14.40 2.05 0.47
CA LYS A 81 15.34 2.88 -0.26
C LYS A 81 16.57 2.07 -0.73
N GLU A 82 17.12 1.24 0.16
CA GLU A 82 18.25 0.37 -0.19
C GLU A 82 17.89 -0.63 -1.30
N VAL A 83 16.71 -1.24 -1.22
CA VAL A 83 16.20 -2.14 -2.25
C VAL A 83 16.04 -1.41 -3.58
N ILE A 84 15.43 -0.21 -3.58
CA ILE A 84 15.27 0.61 -4.79
C ILE A 84 16.64 0.91 -5.41
N GLU A 85 17.63 1.31 -4.63
CA GLU A 85 18.99 1.60 -5.11
C GLU A 85 19.63 0.36 -5.75
N LYS A 86 19.46 -0.83 -5.18
CA LYS A 86 19.97 -2.08 -5.76
C LYS A 86 19.34 -2.41 -7.11
N PHE A 87 18.03 -2.22 -7.27
CA PHE A 87 17.35 -2.40 -8.55
C PHE A 87 17.80 -1.36 -9.59
N HIS A 88 17.91 -0.09 -9.20
CA HIS A 88 18.40 0.98 -10.08
C HIS A 88 19.82 0.73 -10.56
N ASN A 89 20.71 0.24 -9.69
CA ASN A 89 22.09 -0.16 -10.05
C ASN A 89 22.14 -1.32 -11.06
N LYS A 90 21.03 -2.03 -11.27
CA LYS A 90 20.88 -3.06 -12.31
C LYS A 90 20.07 -2.58 -13.51
N ASN A 91 19.83 -1.27 -13.62
CA ASN A 91 18.99 -0.64 -14.65
C ASN A 91 17.57 -1.22 -14.68
N ILE A 92 17.01 -1.55 -13.54
CA ILE A 92 15.60 -1.95 -13.38
C ILE A 92 14.90 -0.83 -12.62
N LYS A 93 13.88 -0.22 -13.24
CA LYS A 93 13.04 0.80 -12.61
C LYS A 93 12.01 0.17 -11.67
N ILE A 94 11.52 0.96 -10.73
CA ILE A 94 10.45 0.53 -9.82
C ILE A 94 9.27 1.48 -9.94
N ILE A 95 8.06 0.91 -10.02
CA ILE A 95 6.79 1.61 -9.87
C ILE A 95 6.12 1.06 -8.61
N LEU A 96 5.64 1.96 -7.77
CA LEU A 96 4.87 1.63 -6.58
C LEU A 96 3.37 1.81 -6.87
N ASP A 97 2.57 0.83 -6.49
CA ASP A 97 1.13 0.94 -6.53
C ASP A 97 0.65 1.80 -5.36
N ALA A 98 -0.13 2.83 -5.66
CA ALA A 98 -0.69 3.73 -4.67
C ALA A 98 -2.22 3.72 -4.76
N VAL A 99 -2.87 3.13 -3.77
CA VAL A 99 -4.32 2.99 -3.69
C VAL A 99 -4.94 4.29 -3.20
N PHE A 100 -5.17 5.25 -4.10
CA PHE A 100 -5.73 6.56 -3.74
C PHE A 100 -7.26 6.64 -3.84
N ASN A 101 -7.92 5.56 -4.25
CA ASN A 101 -9.38 5.53 -4.38
C ASN A 101 -10.09 5.38 -3.02
N HIS A 102 -9.52 4.64 -2.11
CA HIS A 102 -10.06 4.35 -0.79
C HIS A 102 -8.93 4.17 0.23
N VAL A 103 -9.29 4.04 1.49
CA VAL A 103 -8.35 3.84 2.61
C VAL A 103 -8.83 2.72 3.53
N GLY A 104 -7.93 2.17 4.32
CA GLY A 104 -8.28 1.29 5.43
C GLY A 104 -9.01 2.05 6.53
N ARG A 105 -9.87 1.37 7.30
CA ARG A 105 -10.64 2.00 8.39
C ARG A 105 -9.77 2.66 9.45
N ASP A 106 -8.53 2.19 9.65
CA ASP A 106 -7.60 2.74 10.64
C ASP A 106 -6.81 3.94 10.10
N PHE A 107 -7.12 4.42 8.89
CA PHE A 107 -6.52 5.63 8.34
C PHE A 107 -6.81 6.85 9.23
N PHE A 108 -5.79 7.61 9.59
CA PHE A 108 -5.88 8.67 10.61
C PHE A 108 -7.04 9.66 10.39
N ALA A 109 -7.25 10.08 9.14
CA ALA A 109 -8.29 11.05 8.82
C ALA A 109 -9.69 10.43 8.95
N PHE A 110 -9.85 9.14 8.63
CA PHE A 110 -11.10 8.44 8.81
C PHE A 110 -11.41 8.19 10.30
N GLN A 111 -10.40 7.86 11.09
CA GLN A 111 -10.55 7.72 12.55
C GLN A 111 -10.96 9.04 13.21
N ASP A 112 -10.40 10.17 12.77
CA ASP A 112 -10.82 11.49 13.24
C ASP A 112 -12.30 11.78 12.90
N VAL A 113 -12.76 11.37 11.71
CA VAL A 113 -14.17 11.50 11.32
C VAL A 113 -15.08 10.61 12.18
N LEU A 114 -14.67 9.38 12.46
CA LEU A 114 -15.43 8.48 13.35
C LEU A 114 -15.64 9.09 14.74
N GLU A 115 -14.59 9.73 15.28
CA GLU A 115 -14.62 10.36 16.61
C GLU A 115 -15.39 11.69 16.62
N LYS A 116 -15.08 12.61 15.68
CA LYS A 116 -15.52 14.01 15.71
C LYS A 116 -16.73 14.30 14.81
N LYS A 117 -17.06 13.40 13.91
CA LYS A 117 -18.18 13.54 12.96
C LYS A 117 -18.16 14.91 12.24
N TRP A 118 -19.17 15.74 12.43
CA TRP A 118 -19.31 17.07 11.81
C TRP A 118 -18.13 18.01 12.10
N ASP A 119 -17.47 17.85 13.24
CA ASP A 119 -16.39 18.72 13.71
C ASP A 119 -15.02 18.30 13.16
N SER A 120 -14.93 17.17 12.44
CA SER A 120 -13.69 16.71 11.83
C SER A 120 -13.28 17.63 10.67
N PRO A 121 -12.01 18.09 10.61
CA PRO A 121 -11.49 18.80 9.46
C PRO A 121 -11.34 17.92 8.21
N TYR A 122 -11.47 16.60 8.36
CA TYR A 122 -11.29 15.61 7.28
C TYR A 122 -12.61 15.07 6.72
N LYS A 123 -13.78 15.52 7.22
CA LYS A 123 -15.09 15.01 6.80
C LYS A 123 -15.32 15.09 5.28
N ASP A 124 -14.79 16.13 4.65
CA ASP A 124 -14.95 16.39 3.22
C ASP A 124 -13.95 15.56 2.35
N TRP A 125 -13.13 14.72 2.98
CA TRP A 125 -12.25 13.79 2.26
C TRP A 125 -12.95 12.50 1.84
N PHE A 126 -14.15 12.26 2.39
CA PHE A 126 -14.89 11.02 2.22
C PHE A 126 -16.33 11.32 1.76
N TYR A 127 -16.94 10.36 1.09
CA TYR A 127 -18.38 10.41 0.80
C TYR A 127 -19.14 9.95 2.03
N ILE A 128 -19.72 10.91 2.75
CA ILE A 128 -20.37 10.70 4.06
C ILE A 128 -21.76 11.32 4.09
N ASP A 129 -22.73 10.62 4.69
CA ASP A 129 -24.01 11.16 5.12
C ASP A 129 -24.18 10.93 6.63
N PHE A 130 -24.07 11.99 7.40
CA PHE A 130 -24.18 11.93 8.86
C PHE A 130 -25.62 11.70 9.37
N ASN A 131 -26.61 11.76 8.50
CA ASN A 131 -28.00 11.42 8.83
C ASN A 131 -28.36 9.97 8.50
N GLY A 132 -27.47 9.27 7.82
CA GLY A 132 -27.59 7.85 7.49
C GLY A 132 -26.97 6.93 8.53
N ASN A 133 -26.96 5.64 8.23
CA ASN A 133 -26.20 4.63 8.97
C ASN A 133 -25.65 3.60 7.97
N ASN A 134 -24.66 2.84 8.38
CA ASN A 134 -24.07 1.77 7.59
C ASN A 134 -24.09 0.44 8.36
N HIS A 135 -23.61 -0.63 7.72
CA HIS A 135 -23.60 -1.96 8.32
C HIS A 135 -22.60 -2.14 9.49
N TYR A 136 -21.67 -1.19 9.69
CA TYR A 136 -20.77 -1.17 10.85
C TYR A 136 -21.37 -0.50 12.08
N ASP A 137 -22.54 0.13 11.94
CA ASP A 137 -23.26 0.84 13.03
C ASP A 137 -22.45 2.01 13.64
N ASP A 138 -21.68 2.73 12.81
CA ASP A 138 -20.88 3.89 13.22
C ASP A 138 -21.74 5.14 13.52
N GLY A 139 -23.07 5.07 13.27
CA GLY A 139 -24.00 6.15 13.46
C GLY A 139 -23.99 7.22 12.37
N PHE A 140 -23.43 6.91 11.21
CA PHE A 140 -23.53 7.66 9.96
C PHE A 140 -23.21 6.75 8.77
N TRP A 141 -23.63 7.13 7.56
CA TRP A 141 -23.32 6.42 6.34
C TRP A 141 -22.04 6.96 5.69
N TYR A 142 -21.27 6.10 5.11
CA TYR A 142 -20.18 6.42 4.19
C TYR A 142 -20.08 5.36 3.10
N GLN A 143 -19.55 5.77 1.95
CA GLN A 143 -19.31 4.84 0.86
C GLN A 143 -18.08 3.97 1.19
N ASP A 144 -18.29 2.67 1.25
CA ASP A 144 -17.21 1.72 1.37
C ASP A 144 -16.75 1.19 -0.01
N TRP A 145 -15.72 0.35 0.01
CA TRP A 145 -15.16 -0.23 -1.20
C TRP A 145 -16.17 -1.14 -1.95
N GLU A 146 -17.05 -1.79 -1.25
CA GLU A 146 -18.05 -2.71 -1.79
C GLU A 146 -19.27 -1.98 -2.35
N GLY A 147 -19.36 -0.66 -2.16
CA GLY A 147 -20.41 0.17 -2.71
C GLY A 147 -21.71 0.14 -1.90
N ASN A 148 -21.64 -0.18 -0.60
CA ASN A 148 -22.78 -0.20 0.32
C ASN A 148 -23.09 1.17 0.91
#